data_21f5111b8a655e484af65381ba823bdb
#
_entry.id   21f5111b8a655e484af65381ba823bdb
#
_cell.length_a   1.000
_cell.length_b   1.000
_cell.length_c   1.000
_cell.angle_alpha   90.00
_cell.angle_beta   90.00
_cell.angle_gamma   90.00
#
_symmetry.space_group_name_H-M   'P 1'
#
loop_
_entity.id
_entity.type
_entity.pdbx_description
1 polymer ?
#
loop_
_entity_poly.entity_id
_entity_poly.type
_entity_poly.pdbx_seq_one_letter_code
_entity_poly.pdbx_strand_id
1 'polypeptide(L)'
;MIKYLEGDIFTSPAQVIVNTVNTVGVMGKGIALSFKKAYPEMYKAYRNACEDNTFQMGKLMLWREIDHWILLFPTKENWRNPSKLEYIEQGLKKFVETYFEMGITSIAFPRLGCGNGGLDWNDVKALMEKYLKPLPIDVYIYIGEYQDLLEEHKNQNEIIKWMRTQAKDMSFYGIIDDIKYNSSLTPYEFTYNREKIEARYVDKQLVFTKNGEDIFLVDESSFYEIWDNIRNNSIIVVPEEPSEKMVIVLLESLGYLFKVKIIRGEEVFEGYQLNSGAGRNFAAKGD
;
A
#
# COMPACT_ATOMS: atom_id res chain seq x y z
N MET A 1 -32.85 -6.87 -4.74
CA MET A 1 -32.87 -6.30 -6.13
C MET A 1 -31.65 -5.40 -6.32
N ILE A 2 -30.92 -5.49 -7.47
CA ILE A 2 -29.78 -4.60 -7.73
C ILE A 2 -30.28 -3.25 -8.25
N LYS A 3 -29.78 -2.15 -7.67
CA LYS A 3 -30.01 -0.77 -8.11
C LYS A 3 -28.65 -0.11 -8.34
N TYR A 4 -28.46 0.54 -9.50
CA TYR A 4 -27.26 1.31 -9.82
C TYR A 4 -27.51 2.78 -9.48
N LEU A 5 -26.59 3.39 -8.76
CA LEU A 5 -26.68 4.76 -8.27
C LEU A 5 -25.40 5.54 -8.60
N GLU A 6 -25.58 6.85 -8.80
CA GLU A 6 -24.48 7.82 -8.82
C GLU A 6 -24.54 8.65 -7.54
N GLY A 7 -23.41 9.01 -6.98
CA GLY A 7 -23.34 9.81 -5.76
C GLY A 7 -22.37 9.27 -4.73
N ASP A 8 -22.49 9.76 -3.51
CA ASP A 8 -21.62 9.38 -2.39
C ASP A 8 -22.20 8.15 -1.67
N ILE A 9 -21.40 7.09 -1.59
CA ILE A 9 -21.77 5.84 -0.91
C ILE A 9 -22.05 6.04 0.59
N PHE A 10 -21.43 7.06 1.22
CA PHE A 10 -21.66 7.38 2.62
C PHE A 10 -23.07 7.93 2.90
N THR A 11 -23.80 8.34 1.86
CA THR A 11 -25.21 8.74 1.96
C THR A 11 -26.19 7.63 1.56
N SER A 12 -25.71 6.41 1.40
CA SER A 12 -26.51 5.27 0.99
C SER A 12 -27.65 4.96 1.99
N PRO A 13 -28.84 4.58 1.53
CA PRO A 13 -29.89 4.07 2.42
C PRO A 13 -29.63 2.62 2.88
N ALA A 14 -28.55 1.98 2.44
CA ALA A 14 -28.25 0.60 2.81
C ALA A 14 -27.80 0.50 4.28
N GLN A 15 -28.12 -0.62 4.94
CA GLN A 15 -27.60 -0.95 6.26
C GLN A 15 -26.08 -1.04 6.27
N VAL A 16 -25.50 -1.63 5.23
CA VAL A 16 -24.08 -1.90 5.11
C VAL A 16 -23.50 -1.15 3.93
N ILE A 17 -22.35 -0.50 4.11
CA ILE A 17 -21.55 0.08 3.04
C ILE A 17 -20.22 -0.64 2.92
N VAL A 18 -19.77 -0.90 1.68
CA VAL A 18 -18.56 -1.68 1.41
C VAL A 18 -17.35 -0.78 1.26
N ASN A 19 -16.32 -1.05 2.05
CA ASN A 19 -15.01 -0.45 1.93
C ASN A 19 -14.05 -1.42 1.24
N THR A 20 -13.54 -1.06 0.07
CA THR A 20 -12.55 -1.84 -0.68
C THR A 20 -11.16 -1.60 -0.12
N VAL A 21 -10.49 -2.69 0.32
CA VAL A 21 -9.24 -2.61 1.07
C VAL A 21 -8.18 -3.59 0.50
N ASN A 22 -6.99 -3.54 1.07
CA ASN A 22 -5.92 -4.53 0.86
C ASN A 22 -5.74 -5.41 2.10
N THR A 23 -4.82 -6.38 2.07
CA THR A 23 -4.56 -7.26 3.22
C THR A 23 -3.31 -6.88 4.01
N VAL A 24 -2.69 -5.73 3.72
CA VAL A 24 -1.51 -5.22 4.46
C VAL A 24 -1.82 -4.02 5.37
N GLY A 25 -3.10 -3.71 5.60
CA GLY A 25 -3.51 -2.72 6.60
C GLY A 25 -3.37 -1.26 6.19
N VAL A 26 -3.31 -0.93 4.88
CA VAL A 26 -3.10 0.42 4.38
C VAL A 26 -4.38 1.01 3.78
N MET A 27 -4.82 2.16 4.29
CA MET A 27 -5.91 2.98 3.74
C MET A 27 -5.37 4.37 3.42
N GLY A 28 -4.70 4.51 2.28
CA GLY A 28 -3.95 5.72 1.91
C GLY A 28 -4.59 6.59 0.84
N LYS A 29 -5.49 6.06 0.02
CA LYS A 29 -6.12 6.76 -1.11
C LYS A 29 -7.56 6.30 -1.35
N GLY A 30 -8.25 7.04 -2.23
CA GLY A 30 -9.60 6.72 -2.69
C GLY A 30 -10.59 6.54 -1.56
N ILE A 31 -11.57 5.68 -1.79
CA ILE A 31 -12.66 5.42 -0.85
C ILE A 31 -12.14 4.91 0.52
N ALA A 32 -11.09 4.10 0.54
CA ALA A 32 -10.52 3.58 1.79
C ALA A 32 -10.00 4.68 2.70
N LEU A 33 -9.39 5.74 2.15
CA LEU A 33 -8.95 6.91 2.93
C LEU A 33 -10.14 7.66 3.54
N SER A 34 -11.25 7.78 2.82
CA SER A 34 -12.47 8.41 3.34
C SER A 34 -13.04 7.61 4.52
N PHE A 35 -13.09 6.30 4.39
CA PHE A 35 -13.49 5.41 5.50
C PHE A 35 -12.55 5.50 6.70
N LYS A 36 -11.23 5.56 6.49
CA LYS A 36 -10.26 5.76 7.59
C LYS A 36 -10.51 7.06 8.36
N LYS A 37 -10.86 8.14 7.65
CA LYS A 37 -11.14 9.44 8.27
C LYS A 37 -12.47 9.44 9.02
N ALA A 38 -13.50 8.82 8.44
CA ALA A 38 -14.82 8.75 9.03
C ALA A 38 -14.88 7.77 10.23
N TYR A 39 -14.14 6.66 10.16
CA TYR A 39 -14.22 5.55 11.13
C TYR A 39 -12.82 5.12 11.61
N PRO A 40 -12.14 5.93 12.45
CA PRO A 40 -10.77 5.67 12.88
C PRO A 40 -10.60 4.38 13.72
N GLU A 41 -11.60 4.00 14.52
CA GLU A 41 -11.57 2.78 15.31
C GLU A 41 -11.70 1.53 14.42
N MET A 42 -12.55 1.56 13.41
CA MET A 42 -12.61 0.53 12.38
C MET A 42 -11.25 0.34 11.70
N TYR A 43 -10.57 1.45 11.37
CA TYR A 43 -9.25 1.38 10.76
C TYR A 43 -8.21 0.71 11.68
N LYS A 44 -8.22 1.00 12.99
CA LYS A 44 -7.33 0.34 13.95
C LYS A 44 -7.57 -1.17 14.01
N ALA A 45 -8.84 -1.58 14.12
CA ALA A 45 -9.22 -2.99 14.15
C ALA A 45 -8.81 -3.73 12.85
N TYR A 46 -9.06 -3.13 11.70
CA TYR A 46 -8.63 -3.67 10.41
C TYR A 46 -7.11 -3.82 10.32
N ARG A 47 -6.37 -2.80 10.74
CA ARG A 47 -4.92 -2.83 10.73
C ARG A 47 -4.36 -3.94 11.60
N ASN A 48 -4.88 -4.10 12.82
CA ASN A 48 -4.48 -5.19 13.72
C ASN A 48 -4.77 -6.55 13.07
N ALA A 49 -5.94 -6.73 12.45
CA ALA A 49 -6.30 -7.98 11.78
C ALA A 49 -5.37 -8.30 10.59
N CYS A 50 -4.86 -7.30 9.88
CA CYS A 50 -3.84 -7.48 8.84
C CYS A 50 -2.47 -7.84 9.44
N GLU A 51 -2.05 -7.18 10.52
CA GLU A 51 -0.79 -7.44 11.22
C GLU A 51 -0.77 -8.85 11.82
N ASP A 52 -1.89 -9.31 12.37
CA ASP A 52 -2.07 -10.67 12.92
C ASP A 52 -2.30 -11.74 11.85
N ASN A 53 -2.30 -11.38 10.56
CA ASN A 53 -2.61 -12.27 9.42
C ASN A 53 -4.00 -12.95 9.53
N THR A 54 -4.92 -12.40 10.28
CA THR A 54 -6.28 -12.92 10.40
C THR A 54 -7.20 -12.43 9.29
N PHE A 55 -6.88 -11.30 8.65
CA PHE A 55 -7.57 -10.75 7.49
C PHE A 55 -6.76 -10.98 6.21
N GLN A 56 -7.29 -11.81 5.32
CA GLN A 56 -6.64 -12.27 4.10
C GLN A 56 -7.59 -12.19 2.90
N MET A 57 -7.08 -12.45 1.69
CA MET A 57 -7.91 -12.51 0.49
C MET A 57 -9.05 -13.52 0.66
N GLY A 58 -10.25 -13.14 0.17
CA GLY A 58 -11.45 -13.95 0.32
C GLY A 58 -12.09 -13.92 1.72
N LYS A 59 -11.50 -13.29 2.71
CA LYS A 59 -12.12 -13.06 4.03
C LYS A 59 -12.78 -11.68 4.06
N LEU A 60 -13.92 -11.59 4.74
CA LEU A 60 -14.65 -10.35 4.95
C LEU A 60 -14.63 -10.01 6.45
N MET A 61 -14.57 -8.72 6.75
CA MET A 61 -14.65 -8.22 8.13
C MET A 61 -15.78 -7.21 8.23
N LEU A 62 -16.74 -7.47 9.11
CA LEU A 62 -17.87 -6.57 9.36
C LEU A 62 -17.60 -5.74 10.61
N TRP A 63 -17.65 -4.43 10.45
CA TRP A 63 -17.58 -3.45 11.53
C TRP A 63 -18.95 -2.77 11.69
N ARG A 64 -19.43 -2.64 12.93
CA ARG A 64 -20.75 -2.07 13.21
C ARG A 64 -20.61 -0.68 13.81
N GLU A 65 -21.13 0.32 13.11
CA GLU A 65 -21.28 1.70 13.59
C GLU A 65 -22.78 2.04 13.71
N ILE A 66 -23.06 3.20 14.26
CA ILE A 66 -24.44 3.63 14.55
C ILE A 66 -25.18 4.00 13.24
N ASP A 67 -24.47 4.69 12.34
CA ASP A 67 -25.03 5.18 11.07
C ASP A 67 -25.06 4.09 10.00
N HIS A 68 -23.94 3.37 9.79
CA HIS A 68 -23.83 2.26 8.86
C HIS A 68 -22.95 1.16 9.42
N TRP A 69 -23.22 -0.07 9.02
CA TRP A 69 -22.22 -1.12 9.15
C TRP A 69 -21.27 -1.06 7.97
N ILE A 70 -19.99 -1.38 8.20
CA ILE A 70 -18.95 -1.30 7.20
C ILE A 70 -18.42 -2.70 6.92
N LEU A 71 -18.55 -3.15 5.67
CA LEU A 71 -17.97 -4.42 5.23
C LEU A 71 -16.63 -4.16 4.57
N LEU A 72 -15.56 -4.57 5.22
CA LEU A 72 -14.20 -4.55 4.65
C LEU A 72 -14.05 -5.69 3.66
N PHE A 73 -13.83 -5.33 2.39
CA PHE A 73 -13.77 -6.24 1.27
C PHE A 73 -12.39 -6.18 0.62
N PRO A 74 -11.52 -7.21 0.77
CA PRO A 74 -10.18 -7.17 0.21
C PRO A 74 -10.22 -7.35 -1.30
N THR A 75 -9.75 -6.36 -2.02
CA THR A 75 -9.62 -6.34 -3.49
C THR A 75 -8.18 -6.42 -3.96
N LYS A 76 -7.23 -6.29 -3.04
CA LYS A 76 -5.78 -6.34 -3.29
C LYS A 76 -5.07 -7.04 -2.13
N GLU A 77 -4.04 -7.80 -2.41
CA GLU A 77 -3.10 -8.27 -1.38
C GLU A 77 -2.27 -7.11 -0.84
N ASN A 78 -1.62 -6.38 -1.74
CA ASN A 78 -0.84 -5.19 -1.43
C ASN A 78 -1.45 -3.99 -2.17
N TRP A 79 -1.51 -2.83 -1.50
CA TRP A 79 -2.03 -1.60 -2.10
C TRP A 79 -1.29 -1.19 -3.39
N ARG A 80 -0.04 -1.61 -3.53
CA ARG A 80 0.84 -1.35 -4.68
C ARG A 80 0.46 -2.16 -5.93
N ASN A 81 -0.16 -3.32 -5.74
CA ASN A 81 -0.49 -4.23 -6.82
C ASN A 81 -1.85 -3.92 -7.44
N PRO A 82 -2.09 -4.27 -8.71
CA PRO A 82 -3.43 -4.22 -9.29
C PRO A 82 -4.37 -5.21 -8.58
N SER A 83 -5.66 -4.93 -8.65
CA SER A 83 -6.69 -5.89 -8.29
C SER A 83 -6.77 -7.03 -9.32
N LYS A 84 -7.29 -8.19 -8.92
CA LYS A 84 -7.54 -9.32 -9.81
C LYS A 84 -9.01 -9.72 -9.72
N LEU A 85 -9.58 -10.17 -10.83
CA LEU A 85 -10.98 -10.64 -10.85
C LEU A 85 -11.21 -11.80 -9.88
N GLU A 86 -10.21 -12.68 -9.72
CA GLU A 86 -10.28 -13.79 -8.77
C GLU A 86 -10.46 -13.30 -7.32
N TYR A 87 -9.84 -12.19 -6.95
CA TYR A 87 -9.99 -11.60 -5.61
C TYR A 87 -11.42 -11.09 -5.37
N ILE A 88 -11.99 -10.45 -6.41
CA ILE A 88 -13.37 -10.00 -6.39
C ILE A 88 -14.33 -11.19 -6.26
N GLU A 89 -14.09 -12.23 -7.07
CA GLU A 89 -14.92 -13.44 -7.04
C GLU A 89 -14.88 -14.15 -5.69
N GLN A 90 -13.68 -14.32 -5.11
CA GLN A 90 -13.52 -14.91 -3.76
C GLN A 90 -14.30 -14.13 -2.70
N GLY A 91 -14.19 -12.80 -2.70
CA GLY A 91 -14.92 -11.96 -1.76
C GLY A 91 -16.42 -12.02 -1.96
N LEU A 92 -16.91 -12.03 -3.21
CA LEU A 92 -18.34 -12.16 -3.51
C LEU A 92 -18.91 -13.52 -3.11
N LYS A 93 -18.19 -14.61 -3.37
CA LYS A 93 -18.54 -15.95 -2.88
C LYS A 93 -18.68 -15.94 -1.36
N LYS A 94 -17.67 -15.41 -0.67
CA LYS A 94 -17.69 -15.34 0.79
C LYS A 94 -18.85 -14.50 1.30
N PHE A 95 -19.17 -13.40 0.64
CA PHE A 95 -20.31 -12.57 0.99
C PHE A 95 -21.63 -13.38 0.87
N VAL A 96 -21.85 -14.05 -0.25
CA VAL A 96 -23.06 -14.88 -0.48
C VAL A 96 -23.19 -15.99 0.57
N GLU A 97 -22.09 -16.58 1.02
CA GLU A 97 -22.08 -17.61 2.05
C GLU A 97 -22.46 -17.07 3.44
N THR A 98 -22.11 -15.80 3.74
CA THR A 98 -22.09 -15.32 5.14
C THR A 98 -23.02 -14.14 5.42
N TYR A 99 -23.55 -13.44 4.41
CA TYR A 99 -24.35 -12.21 4.61
C TYR A 99 -25.55 -12.43 5.55
N PHE A 100 -26.19 -13.58 5.46
CA PHE A 100 -27.38 -13.90 6.29
C PHE A 100 -26.99 -14.08 7.76
N GLU A 101 -25.91 -14.81 8.03
CA GLU A 101 -25.39 -15.01 9.39
C GLU A 101 -24.86 -13.70 9.99
N MET A 102 -24.32 -12.81 9.14
CA MET A 102 -23.91 -11.47 9.55
C MET A 102 -25.09 -10.53 9.86
N GLY A 103 -26.31 -10.91 9.51
CA GLY A 103 -27.54 -10.11 9.71
C GLY A 103 -27.68 -8.97 8.70
N ILE A 104 -27.12 -9.12 7.49
CA ILE A 104 -27.15 -8.10 6.44
C ILE A 104 -28.46 -8.18 5.66
N THR A 105 -29.23 -7.09 5.67
CA THR A 105 -30.53 -6.97 4.99
C THR A 105 -30.51 -6.06 3.78
N SER A 106 -29.51 -5.16 3.69
CA SER A 106 -29.24 -4.33 2.51
C SER A 106 -27.77 -3.91 2.49
N ILE A 107 -27.21 -3.73 1.30
CA ILE A 107 -25.78 -3.44 1.13
C ILE A 107 -25.50 -2.53 -0.05
N ALA A 108 -24.55 -1.62 0.11
CA ALA A 108 -24.06 -0.76 -0.95
C ALA A 108 -22.59 -1.07 -1.29
N PHE A 109 -22.35 -1.31 -2.56
CA PHE A 109 -21.01 -1.57 -3.11
C PHE A 109 -20.53 -0.40 -3.95
N PRO A 110 -19.22 -0.07 -3.90
CA PRO A 110 -18.57 0.69 -4.98
C PRO A 110 -18.25 -0.25 -6.15
N ARG A 111 -17.72 0.27 -7.26
CA ARG A 111 -17.14 -0.55 -8.33
C ARG A 111 -15.90 -1.28 -7.82
N LEU A 112 -16.07 -2.55 -7.45
CA LEU A 112 -15.03 -3.36 -6.80
C LEU A 112 -13.77 -3.45 -7.66
N GLY A 113 -12.64 -2.94 -7.15
CA GLY A 113 -11.35 -3.02 -7.82
C GLY A 113 -11.18 -2.19 -9.10
N CYS A 114 -12.17 -1.37 -9.51
CA CYS A 114 -12.12 -0.62 -10.77
C CYS A 114 -11.42 0.74 -10.68
N GLY A 115 -11.37 1.37 -9.51
CA GLY A 115 -10.63 2.63 -9.32
C GLY A 115 -9.11 2.37 -9.30
N ASN A 116 -8.47 2.64 -8.17
CA ASN A 116 -7.04 2.36 -7.96
C ASN A 116 -6.63 0.88 -8.16
N GLY A 117 -7.56 -0.02 -8.43
CA GLY A 117 -7.33 -1.43 -8.70
C GLY A 117 -7.13 -1.78 -10.17
N GLY A 118 -7.62 -0.94 -11.09
CA GLY A 118 -7.41 -1.06 -12.52
C GLY A 118 -8.23 -2.14 -13.25
N LEU A 119 -9.24 -2.73 -12.60
CA LEU A 119 -10.11 -3.69 -13.27
C LEU A 119 -11.11 -2.99 -14.21
N ASP A 120 -11.42 -3.63 -15.33
CA ASP A 120 -12.50 -3.20 -16.22
C ASP A 120 -13.86 -3.34 -15.54
N TRP A 121 -14.69 -2.28 -15.65
CA TRP A 121 -15.99 -2.28 -15.01
C TRP A 121 -16.95 -3.31 -15.61
N ASN A 122 -16.90 -3.60 -16.90
CA ASN A 122 -17.82 -4.55 -17.53
C ASN A 122 -17.59 -5.96 -17.01
N ASP A 123 -16.33 -6.35 -16.81
CA ASP A 123 -15.96 -7.65 -16.25
C ASP A 123 -16.41 -7.76 -14.79
N VAL A 124 -16.12 -6.73 -13.98
CA VAL A 124 -16.53 -6.68 -12.57
C VAL A 124 -18.04 -6.63 -12.41
N LYS A 125 -18.73 -5.86 -13.26
CA LYS A 125 -20.19 -5.77 -13.26
C LYS A 125 -20.83 -7.13 -13.51
N ALA A 126 -20.38 -7.85 -14.55
CA ALA A 126 -20.87 -9.18 -14.86
C ALA A 126 -20.70 -10.14 -13.67
N LEU A 127 -19.55 -10.07 -13.02
CA LEU A 127 -19.24 -10.88 -11.86
C LEU A 127 -20.10 -10.50 -10.65
N MET A 128 -20.27 -9.22 -10.35
CA MET A 128 -21.14 -8.73 -9.29
C MET A 128 -22.60 -9.14 -9.53
N GLU A 129 -23.12 -8.99 -10.74
CA GLU A 129 -24.48 -9.42 -11.09
C GLU A 129 -24.68 -10.92 -10.89
N LYS A 130 -23.71 -11.74 -11.31
CA LYS A 130 -23.75 -13.21 -11.13
C LYS A 130 -23.99 -13.61 -9.68
N TYR A 131 -23.30 -12.98 -8.73
CA TYR A 131 -23.36 -13.35 -7.32
C TYR A 131 -24.46 -12.61 -6.53
N LEU A 132 -24.71 -11.35 -6.84
CA LEU A 132 -25.59 -10.49 -6.02
C LEU A 132 -27.04 -10.50 -6.50
N LYS A 133 -27.32 -10.74 -7.79
CA LYS A 133 -28.67 -10.73 -8.34
C LYS A 133 -29.62 -11.78 -7.75
N PRO A 134 -29.14 -13.01 -7.40
CA PRO A 134 -29.98 -14.03 -6.78
C PRO A 134 -30.35 -13.73 -5.31
N LEU A 135 -29.70 -12.77 -4.66
CA LEU A 135 -29.88 -12.52 -3.23
C LEU A 135 -31.22 -11.81 -2.95
N PRO A 136 -31.96 -12.24 -1.90
CA PRO A 136 -33.24 -11.64 -1.53
C PRO A 136 -33.09 -10.37 -0.68
N ILE A 137 -32.05 -9.57 -0.90
CA ILE A 137 -31.74 -8.32 -0.22
C ILE A 137 -31.64 -7.17 -1.21
N ASP A 138 -31.76 -5.93 -0.73
CA ASP A 138 -31.50 -4.76 -1.55
C ASP A 138 -29.99 -4.54 -1.69
N VAL A 139 -29.55 -4.48 -2.95
CA VAL A 139 -28.15 -4.22 -3.31
C VAL A 139 -28.07 -2.93 -4.10
N TYR A 140 -27.28 -2.00 -3.63
CA TYR A 140 -26.98 -0.73 -4.28
C TYR A 140 -25.57 -0.77 -4.82
N ILE A 141 -25.36 -0.40 -6.08
CA ILE A 141 -24.01 -0.33 -6.69
C ILE A 141 -23.77 1.12 -7.12
N TYR A 142 -22.81 1.76 -6.48
CA TYR A 142 -22.43 3.12 -6.77
C TYR A 142 -21.44 3.15 -7.93
N ILE A 143 -21.90 3.69 -9.08
CA ILE A 143 -21.16 3.70 -10.34
C ILE A 143 -20.59 5.07 -10.71
N GLY A 144 -20.64 6.07 -9.80
CA GLY A 144 -20.17 7.43 -10.04
C GLY A 144 -18.81 7.48 -10.74
N GLU A 145 -18.62 8.50 -11.56
CA GLU A 145 -17.35 8.75 -12.23
C GLU A 145 -16.25 8.97 -11.19
N TYR A 146 -15.37 8.00 -11.06
CA TYR A 146 -14.04 8.31 -10.58
C TYR A 146 -13.40 9.13 -11.69
N GLN A 147 -13.11 10.43 -11.43
CA GLN A 147 -12.25 11.20 -12.32
C GLN A 147 -11.07 10.31 -12.72
N ASP A 148 -10.62 10.40 -13.98
CA ASP A 148 -9.49 9.65 -14.57
C ASP A 148 -8.20 9.83 -13.74
N LEU A 149 -8.20 9.27 -12.55
CA LEU A 149 -7.00 9.06 -11.78
C LEU A 149 -6.31 7.87 -12.42
N LEU A 150 -5.17 8.10 -13.02
CA LEU A 150 -4.27 7.04 -13.47
C LEU A 150 -4.23 5.97 -12.37
N GLU A 151 -4.45 4.73 -12.78
CA GLU A 151 -4.40 3.59 -11.88
C GLU A 151 -3.16 3.69 -11.00
N GLU A 152 -3.31 3.45 -9.70
CA GLU A 152 -2.25 3.69 -8.71
C GLU A 152 -0.91 3.07 -9.11
N HIS A 153 -0.95 1.86 -9.66
CA HIS A 153 0.23 1.13 -10.14
C HIS A 153 0.83 1.66 -11.46
N LYS A 154 0.15 2.57 -12.17
CA LYS A 154 0.63 3.19 -13.41
C LYS A 154 1.17 4.62 -13.21
N ASN A 155 0.83 5.28 -12.11
CA ASN A 155 1.30 6.63 -11.79
C ASN A 155 2.51 6.59 -10.85
N GLN A 156 3.70 6.34 -11.39
CA GLN A 156 4.93 6.23 -10.61
C GLN A 156 5.25 7.47 -9.80
N ASN A 157 5.05 8.68 -10.33
CA ASN A 157 5.39 9.91 -9.62
C ASN A 157 4.50 10.13 -8.39
N GLU A 158 3.21 9.84 -8.49
CA GLU A 158 2.30 9.92 -7.34
C GLU A 158 2.58 8.81 -6.33
N ILE A 159 2.91 7.60 -6.78
CA ILE A 159 3.30 6.50 -5.91
C ILE A 159 4.56 6.86 -5.14
N ILE A 160 5.60 7.36 -5.79
CA ILE A 160 6.84 7.79 -5.13
C ILE A 160 6.55 8.90 -4.11
N LYS A 161 5.78 9.92 -4.49
CA LYS A 161 5.37 10.99 -3.58
C LYS A 161 4.60 10.47 -2.39
N TRP A 162 3.64 9.57 -2.62
CA TRP A 162 2.83 8.99 -1.57
C TRP A 162 3.64 8.05 -0.67
N MET A 163 4.53 7.22 -1.24
CA MET A 163 5.43 6.35 -0.46
C MET A 163 6.32 7.13 0.48
N ARG A 164 6.77 8.32 0.09
CA ARG A 164 7.55 9.22 0.95
C ARG A 164 6.75 9.78 2.14
N THR A 165 5.42 9.83 2.04
CA THR A 165 4.52 10.34 3.08
C THR A 165 3.90 9.26 3.96
N GLN A 166 4.05 7.99 3.59
CA GLN A 166 3.51 6.86 4.37
C GLN A 166 4.53 6.26 5.31
N ALA A 167 4.04 5.63 6.37
CA ALA A 167 4.89 4.89 7.29
C ALA A 167 5.62 3.74 6.54
N LYS A 168 6.95 3.75 6.64
CA LYS A 168 7.82 2.76 6.02
C LYS A 168 7.87 1.47 6.84
N ASP A 169 7.98 0.35 6.17
CA ASP A 169 8.44 -0.87 6.81
C ASP A 169 9.98 -0.78 6.94
N MET A 170 10.44 -0.53 8.17
CA MET A 170 11.87 -0.36 8.47
C MET A 170 12.61 -1.71 8.58
N SER A 171 11.97 -2.83 8.23
CA SER A 171 12.64 -4.11 8.08
C SER A 171 13.47 -4.18 6.79
N PHE A 172 14.49 -5.02 6.79
CA PHE A 172 15.30 -5.23 5.58
C PHE A 172 14.46 -5.72 4.38
N TYR A 173 13.55 -6.66 4.63
CA TYR A 173 12.65 -7.15 3.59
C TYR A 173 11.66 -6.09 3.10
N GLY A 174 11.20 -5.18 3.96
CA GLY A 174 10.38 -4.05 3.56
C GLY A 174 11.09 -3.10 2.60
N ILE A 175 12.39 -2.88 2.79
CA ILE A 175 13.21 -2.10 1.85
C ILE A 175 13.35 -2.82 0.51
N ILE A 176 13.66 -4.12 0.55
CA ILE A 176 13.75 -4.92 -0.68
C ILE A 176 12.43 -4.89 -1.45
N ASP A 177 11.30 -5.01 -0.77
CA ASP A 177 9.98 -4.93 -1.39
C ASP A 177 9.72 -3.54 -1.99
N ASP A 178 10.14 -2.47 -1.33
CA ASP A 178 10.04 -1.12 -1.86
C ASP A 178 10.89 -0.94 -3.14
N ILE A 179 12.12 -1.46 -3.15
CA ILE A 179 12.99 -1.41 -4.32
C ILE A 179 12.40 -2.26 -5.47
N LYS A 180 12.01 -3.50 -5.20
CA LYS A 180 11.40 -4.40 -6.19
C LYS A 180 10.15 -3.78 -6.81
N TYR A 181 9.31 -3.19 -5.99
CA TYR A 181 8.09 -2.56 -6.46
C TYR A 181 8.39 -1.34 -7.33
N ASN A 182 9.25 -0.44 -6.87
CA ASN A 182 9.61 0.77 -7.62
C ASN A 182 10.29 0.44 -8.96
N SER A 183 10.98 -0.69 -9.05
CA SER A 183 11.65 -1.16 -10.26
C SER A 183 10.85 -2.18 -11.07
N SER A 184 9.59 -2.49 -10.70
CA SER A 184 8.79 -3.53 -11.36
C SER A 184 8.32 -3.19 -12.77
N LEU A 185 8.08 -1.92 -13.06
CA LEU A 185 7.62 -1.44 -14.37
C LEU A 185 8.74 -0.79 -15.17
N THR A 186 9.56 0.02 -14.51
CA THR A 186 10.76 0.65 -15.05
C THR A 186 11.81 0.65 -13.93
N PRO A 187 13.12 0.62 -14.24
CA PRO A 187 14.13 0.78 -13.22
C PRO A 187 13.88 2.02 -12.37
N TYR A 188 14.13 1.92 -11.07
CA TYR A 188 13.96 3.06 -10.18
C TYR A 188 15.08 4.08 -10.40
N GLU A 189 14.72 5.28 -10.88
CA GLU A 189 15.67 6.36 -11.15
C GLU A 189 15.87 7.26 -9.93
N PHE A 190 17.12 7.56 -9.62
CA PHE A 190 17.51 8.58 -8.65
C PHE A 190 18.74 9.36 -9.12
N THR A 191 19.05 10.47 -8.47
CA THR A 191 20.19 11.33 -8.85
C THR A 191 21.37 11.13 -7.91
N TYR A 192 22.52 10.82 -8.47
CA TYR A 192 23.79 10.76 -7.77
C TYR A 192 24.87 11.58 -8.54
N ASN A 193 25.55 12.50 -7.87
CA ASN A 193 26.56 13.39 -8.48
C ASN A 193 26.06 14.10 -9.76
N ARG A 194 24.81 14.55 -9.79
CA ARG A 194 24.12 15.17 -10.94
C ARG A 194 23.87 14.23 -12.13
N GLU A 195 24.08 12.95 -11.95
CA GLU A 195 23.83 11.93 -12.96
C GLU A 195 22.62 11.08 -12.55
N LYS A 196 21.90 10.59 -13.56
CA LYS A 196 20.80 9.65 -13.35
C LYS A 196 21.35 8.25 -13.19
N ILE A 197 20.98 7.61 -12.10
CA ILE A 197 21.29 6.22 -11.79
C ILE A 197 19.99 5.47 -11.67
N GLU A 198 19.97 4.28 -12.22
CA GLU A 198 18.86 3.34 -12.09
C GLU A 198 19.20 2.27 -11.07
N ALA A 199 18.22 1.85 -10.27
CA ALA A 199 18.36 0.76 -9.32
C ALA A 199 17.28 -0.29 -9.54
N ARG A 200 17.66 -1.57 -9.44
CA ARG A 200 16.76 -2.71 -9.45
C ARG A 200 17.25 -3.79 -8.49
N TYR A 201 16.33 -4.59 -7.97
CA TYR A 201 16.68 -5.75 -7.15
C TYR A 201 16.31 -7.03 -7.90
N VAL A 202 17.29 -7.81 -8.26
CA VAL A 202 17.19 -9.01 -9.10
C VAL A 202 18.14 -10.08 -8.58
N ASP A 203 17.73 -11.34 -8.55
CA ASP A 203 18.55 -12.50 -8.16
C ASP A 203 19.33 -12.31 -6.84
N LYS A 204 18.69 -11.72 -5.83
CA LYS A 204 19.28 -11.40 -4.53
C LYS A 204 20.43 -10.40 -4.60
N GLN A 205 20.43 -9.54 -5.61
CA GLN A 205 21.40 -8.48 -5.77
C GLN A 205 20.73 -7.14 -6.04
N LEU A 206 21.26 -6.09 -5.43
CA LEU A 206 20.92 -4.73 -5.77
C LEU A 206 21.87 -4.27 -6.88
N VAL A 207 21.28 -4.00 -8.04
CA VAL A 207 22.00 -3.63 -9.26
C VAL A 207 21.83 -2.15 -9.53
N PHE A 208 22.92 -1.44 -9.69
CA PHE A 208 22.93 -0.04 -10.11
C PHE A 208 23.41 0.09 -11.55
N THR A 209 22.63 0.78 -12.37
CA THR A 209 22.86 0.93 -13.80
C THR A 209 22.98 2.41 -14.17
N LYS A 210 23.91 2.73 -15.06
CA LYS A 210 24.08 4.07 -15.63
C LYS A 210 24.20 3.95 -17.14
N ASN A 211 23.35 4.69 -17.87
CA ASN A 211 23.30 4.67 -19.34
C ASN A 211 23.17 3.25 -19.94
N GLY A 212 22.47 2.35 -19.25
CA GLY A 212 22.27 0.98 -19.69
C GLY A 212 23.39 -0.01 -19.31
N GLU A 213 24.46 0.44 -18.63
CA GLU A 213 25.55 -0.41 -18.15
C GLU A 213 25.49 -0.57 -16.65
N ASP A 214 25.64 -1.80 -16.14
CA ASP A 214 25.70 -2.08 -14.72
C ASP A 214 27.03 -1.57 -14.15
N ILE A 215 26.95 -0.65 -13.19
CA ILE A 215 28.13 0.00 -12.59
C ILE A 215 28.48 -0.56 -11.22
N PHE A 216 27.49 -1.01 -10.45
CA PHE A 216 27.69 -1.66 -9.15
C PHE A 216 26.69 -2.80 -8.96
N LEU A 217 27.16 -3.86 -8.31
CA LEU A 217 26.41 -5.01 -7.87
C LEU A 217 26.64 -5.16 -6.37
N VAL A 218 25.58 -5.11 -5.58
CA VAL A 218 25.64 -5.29 -4.13
C VAL A 218 24.80 -6.52 -3.78
N ASP A 219 25.43 -7.56 -3.27
CA ASP A 219 24.74 -8.76 -2.87
C ASP A 219 23.88 -8.53 -1.62
N GLU A 220 22.93 -9.46 -1.38
CA GLU A 220 21.97 -9.33 -0.28
C GLU A 220 22.63 -9.24 1.09
N SER A 221 23.75 -9.95 1.31
CA SER A 221 24.47 -9.94 2.58
C SER A 221 25.12 -8.59 2.84
N SER A 222 25.83 -8.06 1.85
CA SER A 222 26.46 -6.72 1.92
C SER A 222 25.42 -5.62 2.09
N PHE A 223 24.28 -5.73 1.39
CA PHE A 223 23.18 -4.78 1.57
C PHE A 223 22.56 -4.88 2.97
N TYR A 224 22.42 -6.08 3.51
CA TYR A 224 21.94 -6.29 4.87
C TYR A 224 22.90 -5.67 5.90
N GLU A 225 24.20 -5.86 5.77
CA GLU A 225 25.22 -5.29 6.68
C GLU A 225 25.17 -3.76 6.68
N ILE A 226 25.05 -3.12 5.50
CA ILE A 226 24.89 -1.67 5.38
C ILE A 226 23.62 -1.21 6.13
N TRP A 227 22.49 -1.90 5.92
CA TRP A 227 21.25 -1.55 6.57
C TRP A 227 21.27 -1.76 8.08
N ASP A 228 21.85 -2.86 8.54
CA ASP A 228 22.00 -3.16 9.97
C ASP A 228 22.87 -2.12 10.67
N ASN A 229 23.98 -1.71 10.03
CA ASN A 229 24.83 -0.63 10.53
C ASN A 229 24.04 0.70 10.67
N ILE A 230 23.24 1.06 9.66
CA ILE A 230 22.38 2.25 9.71
C ILE A 230 21.38 2.19 10.87
N ARG A 231 20.71 1.05 11.04
CA ARG A 231 19.71 0.86 12.11
C ARG A 231 20.31 0.96 13.51
N ASN A 232 21.48 0.38 13.69
CA ASN A 232 22.14 0.32 15.01
C ASN A 232 22.73 1.67 15.42
N ASN A 233 23.21 2.47 14.46
CA ASN A 233 23.86 3.74 14.77
C ASN A 233 22.93 4.96 14.64
N SER A 234 21.81 4.84 13.93
CA SER A 234 20.84 5.91 13.63
C SER A 234 21.42 7.11 12.85
N ILE A 235 22.68 7.42 12.99
CA ILE A 235 23.42 8.45 12.27
C ILE A 235 24.74 7.85 11.77
N ILE A 236 24.99 7.99 10.48
CA ILE A 236 26.22 7.49 9.84
C ILE A 236 26.92 8.63 9.09
N VAL A 237 28.25 8.60 9.08
CA VAL A 237 29.07 9.42 8.19
C VAL A 237 28.99 8.82 6.79
N VAL A 238 29.08 9.65 5.75
CA VAL A 238 29.12 9.18 4.36
C VAL A 238 30.29 8.20 4.20
N PRO A 239 30.05 6.93 3.80
CA PRO A 239 31.12 5.97 3.62
C PRO A 239 32.05 6.37 2.46
N GLU A 240 33.28 5.86 2.48
CA GLU A 240 34.23 6.10 1.40
C GLU A 240 34.00 5.19 0.19
N GLU A 241 33.54 3.97 0.46
CA GLU A 241 33.27 2.95 -0.56
C GLU A 241 32.14 3.37 -1.51
N PRO A 242 32.39 3.47 -2.84
CA PRO A 242 31.41 3.98 -3.78
C PRO A 242 30.09 3.18 -3.84
N SER A 243 30.15 1.86 -3.70
CA SER A 243 28.98 0.97 -3.71
C SER A 243 28.08 1.21 -2.49
N GLU A 244 28.66 1.32 -1.29
CA GLU A 244 27.94 1.64 -0.06
C GLU A 244 27.30 3.04 -0.13
N LYS A 245 28.06 4.00 -0.65
CA LYS A 245 27.56 5.36 -0.87
C LYS A 245 26.36 5.39 -1.79
N MET A 246 26.38 4.57 -2.85
CA MET A 246 25.26 4.44 -3.77
C MET A 246 24.01 3.88 -3.09
N VAL A 247 24.18 2.85 -2.26
CA VAL A 247 23.07 2.28 -1.42
C VAL A 247 22.50 3.35 -0.51
N ILE A 248 23.32 4.14 0.15
CA ILE A 248 22.85 5.18 1.07
C ILE A 248 22.06 6.26 0.33
N VAL A 249 22.53 6.70 -0.84
CA VAL A 249 21.81 7.69 -1.66
C VAL A 249 20.49 7.12 -2.18
N LEU A 250 20.44 5.83 -2.54
CA LEU A 250 19.20 5.16 -2.88
C LEU A 250 18.23 5.15 -1.69
N LEU A 251 18.68 4.79 -0.50
CA LEU A 251 17.85 4.79 0.71
C LEU A 251 17.34 6.19 1.10
N GLU A 252 18.18 7.22 0.87
CA GLU A 252 17.74 8.62 1.03
C GLU A 252 16.67 8.98 0.01
N SER A 253 16.85 8.63 -1.26
CA SER A 253 15.88 8.90 -2.32
C SER A 253 14.53 8.20 -2.08
N LEU A 254 14.54 7.02 -1.47
CA LEU A 254 13.37 6.26 -1.07
C LEU A 254 12.72 6.79 0.24
N GLY A 255 13.37 7.71 0.95
CA GLY A 255 12.86 8.34 2.17
C GLY A 255 13.16 7.59 3.47
N TYR A 256 14.05 6.60 3.47
CA TYR A 256 14.52 5.91 4.67
C TYR A 256 15.54 6.72 5.46
N LEU A 257 16.28 7.61 4.79
CA LEU A 257 17.32 8.45 5.35
C LEU A 257 17.09 9.91 4.98
N PHE A 258 17.69 10.81 5.75
CA PHE A 258 17.84 12.22 5.38
C PHE A 258 19.24 12.73 5.69
N LYS A 259 19.71 13.70 4.90
CA LYS A 259 21.03 14.29 5.05
C LYS A 259 21.14 15.12 6.31
N VAL A 260 22.24 14.98 7.03
CA VAL A 260 22.58 15.76 8.21
C VAL A 260 24.01 16.26 8.16
N LYS A 261 24.32 17.32 8.89
CA LYS A 261 25.68 17.75 9.16
C LYS A 261 26.08 17.25 10.55
N ILE A 262 27.17 16.51 10.62
CA ILE A 262 27.73 15.98 11.86
C ILE A 262 28.86 16.91 12.27
N ILE A 263 28.78 17.54 13.45
CA ILE A 263 29.78 18.46 13.99
C ILE A 263 30.55 17.75 15.10
N ARG A 264 31.85 17.63 14.93
CA ARG A 264 32.75 17.06 15.94
C ARG A 264 33.89 18.08 16.21
N GLY A 265 33.76 18.84 17.31
CA GLY A 265 34.66 19.97 17.58
C GLY A 265 34.49 21.07 16.53
N GLU A 266 35.56 21.40 15.81
CA GLU A 266 35.56 22.38 14.72
C GLU A 266 35.34 21.75 13.32
N GLU A 267 35.32 20.41 13.26
CA GLU A 267 35.13 19.68 11.99
C GLU A 267 33.66 19.44 11.69
N VAL A 268 33.31 19.60 10.43
CA VAL A 268 31.93 19.37 9.91
C VAL A 268 31.99 18.26 8.86
N PHE A 269 31.23 17.19 9.11
CA PHE A 269 31.10 16.05 8.20
C PHE A 269 29.70 16.01 7.61
N GLU A 270 29.58 15.57 6.38
CA GLU A 270 28.31 15.16 5.81
C GLU A 270 27.95 13.75 6.30
N GLY A 271 26.69 13.56 6.62
CA GLY A 271 26.19 12.26 7.07
C GLY A 271 24.71 12.07 6.76
N TYR A 272 24.21 10.93 7.17
CA TYR A 272 22.80 10.55 7.02
C TYR A 272 22.25 10.07 8.35
N GLN A 273 21.01 10.45 8.60
CA GLN A 273 20.26 10.03 9.78
C GLN A 273 19.10 9.16 9.37
N LEU A 274 18.84 8.10 10.13
CA LEU A 274 17.67 7.25 9.96
C LEU A 274 16.40 8.07 10.15
N ASN A 275 15.48 7.98 9.18
CA ASN A 275 14.18 8.62 9.24
C ASN A 275 13.21 7.79 10.12
N SER A 276 13.43 7.79 11.42
CA SER A 276 12.60 7.03 12.39
C SER A 276 11.13 7.47 12.37
N GLY A 277 10.86 8.73 12.02
CA GLY A 277 9.49 9.25 11.85
C GLY A 277 8.75 8.70 10.63
N ALA A 278 9.49 8.11 9.67
CA ALA A 278 8.88 7.43 8.53
C ALA A 278 8.43 6.00 8.85
N GLY A 279 8.92 5.42 9.95
CA GLY A 279 8.56 4.07 10.39
C GLY A 279 7.12 3.96 10.89
N ARG A 280 6.59 2.74 10.86
CA ARG A 280 5.32 2.43 11.54
C ARG A 280 5.56 2.54 13.05
N ASN A 281 4.87 3.48 13.71
CA ASN A 281 4.85 3.52 15.15
C ASN A 281 3.98 2.34 15.65
N PHE A 282 4.62 1.27 16.06
CA PHE A 282 3.97 0.29 16.92
C PHE A 282 3.83 0.96 18.29
N ALA A 283 2.64 1.44 18.62
CA ALA A 283 2.35 1.77 19.99
C ALA A 283 2.57 0.48 20.80
N ALA A 284 3.54 0.50 21.71
CA ALA A 284 3.67 -0.58 22.68
C ALA A 284 2.30 -0.78 23.31
N LYS A 285 1.79 -2.01 23.34
CA LYS A 285 0.60 -2.33 24.14
C LYS A 285 0.98 -1.91 25.56
N GLY A 286 0.37 -0.82 26.04
CA GLY A 286 0.45 -0.48 27.44
C GLY A 286 -0.07 -1.66 28.24
N ASP A 287 0.67 -2.02 29.27
CA ASP A 287 0.28 -3.00 30.28
C ASP A 287 -1.05 -2.64 30.93
#